data_6fe7e2c016f45ec6f91401260230d029
#
_entry.id   6fe7e2c016f45ec6f91401260230d029
#
_cell.length_a   1.000
_cell.length_b   1.000
_cell.length_c   1.000
_cell.angle_alpha   90.00
_cell.angle_beta   90.00
_cell.angle_gamma   90.00
#
_symmetry.space_group_name_H-M   'P 1'
#
loop_
_entity.id
_entity.type
_entity.pdbx_description
1 polymer ?
#
loop_
_entity_poly.entity_id
_entity_poly.type
_entity_poly.pdbx_seq_one_letter_code
_entity_poly.pdbx_strand_id
1 'polypeptide(L)'
;MKKALLLLFTTLLLSVSARSQMKIDTSAYVKNNKLLYAVVVSQNGKIVFSQYFNGKTREDLYNNQSLTKSVMSLLIGIAIDKGYISSVDEKIAKYFPKLKDDTDKRKQDITIREIMNQASGLWHEDTKNLRQYLILLNPSDYVLQQPLVSEPGKVFYYSNAATHLLSVILTKATGMPTLEFAEKYLFGPLDIQHVHWYKMFDGYYDGCGLYSVELTTEDMTKIGTLLLHKGYYNHKSVVPKKWIAEIIKPTIFYKTPWGFDGSTYALCFYHFNYNGTPMTYGLGWGGQHVVIIPAKKAIISVNESIDGATATKAEGLFLNKIFPLIYQQLK
;
A
#
# COMPACT_ATOMS: atom_id res chain seq x y z
N MET A 1 -59.54 19.62 44.22
CA MET A 1 -58.08 19.92 44.18
C MET A 1 -57.48 19.10 43.11
N LYS A 2 -57.28 19.68 41.91
CA LYS A 2 -56.61 19.02 40.74
C LYS A 2 -55.17 19.46 40.71
N LYS A 3 -54.21 18.54 40.89
CA LYS A 3 -52.77 18.80 40.72
C LYS A 3 -52.42 18.71 39.23
N ALA A 4 -52.01 19.83 38.64
CA ALA A 4 -51.46 19.87 37.31
C ALA A 4 -49.98 19.41 37.36
N LEU A 5 -49.67 18.37 36.60
CA LEU A 5 -48.29 17.87 36.40
C LEU A 5 -47.66 18.60 35.22
N LEU A 6 -46.69 19.46 35.51
CA LEU A 6 -45.94 20.20 34.49
C LEU A 6 -44.81 19.32 33.98
N LEU A 7 -44.93 18.78 32.74
CA LEU A 7 -43.84 18.09 32.05
C LEU A 7 -42.89 19.13 31.41
N LEU A 8 -41.70 19.26 31.98
CA LEU A 8 -40.61 20.00 31.35
C LEU A 8 -39.98 19.12 30.24
N PHE A 9 -40.25 19.45 28.99
CA PHE A 9 -39.50 18.92 27.84
C PHE A 9 -38.20 19.72 27.72
N THR A 10 -37.07 19.14 28.17
CA THR A 10 -35.73 19.66 27.86
C THR A 10 -35.35 19.21 26.45
N THR A 11 -35.51 20.07 25.46
CA THR A 11 -34.98 19.88 24.13
C THR A 11 -33.47 20.01 24.19
N LEU A 12 -32.80 18.86 24.13
CA LEU A 12 -31.35 18.78 23.93
C LEU A 12 -31.02 19.20 22.47
N LEU A 13 -30.68 20.47 22.26
CA LEU A 13 -30.16 20.97 21.02
C LEU A 13 -28.75 20.36 20.79
N LEU A 14 -28.72 19.23 20.07
CA LEU A 14 -27.49 18.73 19.49
C LEU A 14 -26.99 19.76 18.46
N SER A 15 -26.08 20.60 18.88
CA SER A 15 -25.32 21.47 17.95
C SER A 15 -24.46 20.55 17.07
N VAL A 16 -25.00 20.17 15.91
CA VAL A 16 -24.20 19.64 14.82
C VAL A 16 -23.33 20.79 14.33
N SER A 17 -22.12 20.90 14.87
CA SER A 17 -21.13 21.82 14.30
C SER A 17 -20.86 21.36 12.88
N ALA A 18 -21.39 22.10 11.90
CA ALA A 18 -21.02 21.95 10.49
C ALA A 18 -19.52 22.23 10.40
N ARG A 19 -18.73 21.15 10.45
CA ARG A 19 -17.28 21.27 10.15
C ARG A 19 -17.16 21.66 8.69
N SER A 20 -16.51 22.78 8.45
CA SER A 20 -16.14 23.23 7.12
C SER A 20 -15.48 22.07 6.36
N GLN A 21 -16.16 21.58 5.33
CA GLN A 21 -15.60 20.64 4.39
C GLN A 21 -14.39 21.32 3.73
N MET A 22 -13.27 20.60 3.63
CA MET A 22 -12.07 21.10 2.96
C MET A 22 -12.43 21.51 1.53
N LYS A 23 -12.02 22.68 1.09
CA LYS A 23 -12.24 23.16 -0.27
C LYS A 23 -10.90 23.19 -1.00
N ILE A 24 -10.68 22.22 -1.85
CA ILE A 24 -9.51 22.15 -2.72
C ILE A 24 -9.98 22.57 -4.11
N ASP A 25 -9.45 23.69 -4.59
CA ASP A 25 -9.69 24.08 -5.98
C ASP A 25 -8.79 23.25 -6.91
N THR A 26 -9.35 22.14 -7.36
CA THR A 26 -8.70 21.26 -8.34
C THR A 26 -9.01 21.70 -9.77
N SER A 27 -9.87 22.68 -9.99
CA SER A 27 -10.39 23.06 -11.33
C SER A 27 -9.29 23.39 -12.33
N ALA A 28 -8.24 24.10 -11.89
CA ALA A 28 -7.11 24.44 -12.74
C ALA A 28 -6.30 23.22 -13.22
N TYR A 29 -6.36 22.11 -12.47
CA TYR A 29 -5.61 20.89 -12.77
C TYR A 29 -6.44 19.83 -13.51
N VAL A 30 -7.78 19.86 -13.35
CA VAL A 30 -8.69 18.85 -13.91
C VAL A 30 -9.31 19.29 -15.22
N LYS A 31 -9.56 20.59 -15.42
CA LYS A 31 -10.32 21.14 -16.56
C LYS A 31 -9.77 20.73 -17.93
N ASN A 32 -8.47 20.45 -18.04
CA ASN A 32 -7.81 20.00 -19.26
C ASN A 32 -6.99 18.71 -19.06
N ASN A 33 -7.18 18.02 -17.94
CA ASN A 33 -6.35 16.90 -17.54
C ASN A 33 -7.22 15.68 -17.19
N LYS A 34 -7.20 14.67 -18.05
CA LYS A 34 -7.93 13.41 -17.86
C LYS A 34 -7.16 12.41 -16.97
N LEU A 35 -6.10 12.84 -16.31
CA LEU A 35 -5.21 11.94 -15.57
C LEU A 35 -5.70 11.66 -14.15
N LEU A 36 -6.30 12.63 -13.47
CA LEU A 36 -6.79 12.48 -12.10
C LEU A 36 -8.17 11.81 -12.10
N TYR A 37 -8.31 10.73 -11.32
CA TYR A 37 -9.56 9.98 -11.20
C TYR A 37 -10.25 10.18 -9.86
N ALA A 38 -9.52 10.16 -8.76
CA ALA A 38 -10.10 10.33 -7.44
C ALA A 38 -9.11 10.91 -6.44
N VAL A 39 -9.60 11.74 -5.52
CA VAL A 39 -8.88 12.22 -4.34
C VAL A 39 -9.77 12.08 -3.13
N VAL A 40 -9.30 11.37 -2.11
CA VAL A 40 -9.97 11.24 -0.81
C VAL A 40 -9.00 11.67 0.29
N VAL A 41 -9.44 12.58 1.15
CA VAL A 41 -8.67 13.03 2.31
C VAL A 41 -9.43 12.71 3.58
N SER A 42 -8.80 11.97 4.46
CA SER A 42 -9.29 11.74 5.83
C SER A 42 -8.43 12.52 6.81
N GLN A 43 -9.08 13.17 7.79
CA GLN A 43 -8.39 13.81 8.91
C GLN A 43 -9.15 13.54 10.22
N ASN A 44 -8.44 13.19 11.29
CA ASN A 44 -9.02 12.83 12.58
C ASN A 44 -10.09 11.71 12.46
N GLY A 45 -9.85 10.71 11.60
CA GLY A 45 -10.74 9.57 11.37
C GLY A 45 -12.02 9.89 10.59
N LYS A 46 -12.12 11.05 9.95
CA LYS A 46 -13.27 11.47 9.13
C LYS A 46 -12.84 11.88 7.74
N ILE A 47 -13.59 11.50 6.72
CA ILE A 47 -13.40 12.03 5.38
C ILE A 47 -13.76 13.52 5.40
N VAL A 48 -12.79 14.36 5.06
CA VAL A 48 -12.93 15.83 5.01
C VAL A 48 -12.96 16.35 3.58
N PHE A 49 -12.54 15.54 2.62
CA PHE A 49 -12.63 15.80 1.19
C PHE A 49 -12.76 14.48 0.44
N SER A 50 -13.65 14.44 -0.55
CA SER A 50 -13.82 13.30 -1.46
C SER A 50 -14.32 13.85 -2.78
N GLN A 51 -13.56 13.64 -3.84
CA GLN A 51 -13.94 14.08 -5.18
C GLN A 51 -13.46 13.08 -6.24
N TYR A 52 -14.32 12.84 -7.21
CA TYR A 52 -14.12 11.91 -8.32
C TYR A 52 -14.22 12.69 -9.62
N PHE A 53 -13.38 12.37 -10.59
CA PHE A 53 -13.16 13.13 -11.81
C PHE A 53 -13.29 12.25 -13.04
N ASN A 54 -13.46 12.87 -14.20
CA ASN A 54 -13.44 12.19 -15.51
C ASN A 54 -14.44 11.04 -15.60
N GLY A 55 -15.66 11.23 -15.06
CA GLY A 55 -16.74 10.23 -15.09
C GLY A 55 -16.55 9.09 -14.07
N LYS A 56 -15.56 9.18 -13.20
CA LYS A 56 -15.34 8.21 -12.12
C LYS A 56 -16.25 8.48 -10.94
N THR A 57 -16.50 7.45 -10.17
CA THR A 57 -17.38 7.43 -9.00
C THR A 57 -16.66 6.87 -7.77
N ARG A 58 -17.32 6.85 -6.65
CA ARG A 58 -16.85 6.28 -5.40
C ARG A 58 -16.65 4.76 -5.47
N GLU A 59 -17.45 4.11 -6.30
CA GLU A 59 -17.52 2.66 -6.43
C GLU A 59 -16.51 2.10 -7.44
N ASP A 60 -15.84 2.98 -8.22
CA ASP A 60 -14.86 2.53 -9.20
C ASP A 60 -13.68 1.84 -8.50
N LEU A 61 -13.35 0.66 -8.96
CA LEU A 61 -12.12 -0.05 -8.62
C LEU A 61 -10.98 0.46 -9.49
N TYR A 62 -9.83 0.64 -8.88
CA TYR A 62 -8.62 1.11 -9.57
C TYR A 62 -7.53 0.06 -9.46
N ASN A 63 -6.83 -0.14 -10.54
CA ASN A 63 -5.59 -0.91 -10.54
C ASN A 63 -4.54 -0.14 -9.74
N ASN A 64 -4.25 -0.60 -8.53
CA ASN A 64 -3.40 0.11 -7.58
C ASN A 64 -1.90 -0.08 -7.82
N GLN A 65 -1.55 -0.83 -8.87
CA GLN A 65 -0.15 -1.03 -9.25
C GLN A 65 0.70 -1.49 -8.05
N SER A 66 1.89 -0.98 -7.91
CA SER A 66 2.84 -1.34 -6.84
C SER A 66 2.37 -1.05 -5.41
N LEU A 67 1.25 -0.34 -5.20
CA LEU A 67 0.58 -0.28 -3.91
C LEU A 67 0.19 -1.67 -3.38
N THR A 68 0.04 -2.66 -4.27
CA THR A 68 -0.10 -4.09 -3.94
C THR A 68 1.00 -4.56 -2.99
N LYS A 69 2.24 -4.08 -3.15
CA LYS A 69 3.36 -4.42 -2.26
C LYS A 69 3.12 -3.95 -0.82
N SER A 70 2.51 -2.77 -0.66
CA SER A 70 2.15 -2.27 0.68
C SER A 70 1.06 -3.11 1.33
N VAL A 71 0.09 -3.61 0.55
CA VAL A 71 -0.89 -4.59 1.02
C VAL A 71 -0.20 -5.88 1.44
N MET A 72 0.71 -6.41 0.60
CA MET A 72 1.50 -7.60 0.93
C MET A 72 2.29 -7.44 2.24
N SER A 73 2.85 -6.26 2.49
CA SER A 73 3.55 -5.97 3.76
C SER A 73 2.64 -6.16 4.97
N LEU A 74 1.41 -5.66 4.90
CA LEU A 74 0.45 -5.84 6.00
C LEU A 74 0.09 -7.31 6.18
N LEU A 75 -0.11 -8.06 5.10
CA LEU A 75 -0.42 -9.50 5.15
C LEU A 75 0.73 -10.33 5.74
N ILE A 76 1.97 -10.03 5.38
CA ILE A 76 3.16 -10.67 5.99
C ILE A 76 3.20 -10.38 7.50
N GLY A 77 2.96 -9.14 7.91
CA GLY A 77 2.90 -8.79 9.33
C GLY A 77 1.80 -9.53 10.09
N ILE A 78 0.62 -9.72 9.48
CA ILE A 78 -0.47 -10.53 10.04
C ILE A 78 -0.06 -12.01 10.12
N ALA A 79 0.60 -12.54 9.08
CA ALA A 79 1.04 -13.93 9.06
C ALA A 79 2.10 -14.21 10.14
N ILE A 80 2.98 -13.25 10.43
CA ILE A 80 3.94 -13.33 11.54
C ILE A 80 3.22 -13.34 12.89
N ASP A 81 2.25 -12.45 13.10
CA ASP A 81 1.47 -12.39 14.36
C ASP A 81 0.69 -13.68 14.64
N LYS A 82 0.21 -14.31 13.59
CA LYS A 82 -0.53 -15.57 13.69
C LYS A 82 0.36 -16.82 13.74
N GLY A 83 1.69 -16.64 13.71
CA GLY A 83 2.64 -17.75 13.80
C GLY A 83 2.80 -18.58 12.54
N TYR A 84 2.26 -18.16 11.40
CA TYR A 84 2.47 -18.83 10.10
C TYR A 84 3.90 -18.60 9.57
N ILE A 85 4.45 -17.43 9.83
CA ILE A 85 5.82 -17.05 9.53
C ILE A 85 6.48 -16.69 10.86
N SER A 86 7.70 -17.18 11.11
CA SER A 86 8.36 -16.97 12.42
C SER A 86 8.83 -15.52 12.63
N SER A 87 9.33 -14.88 11.58
CA SER A 87 9.74 -13.48 11.59
C SER A 87 9.94 -12.97 10.14
N VAL A 88 10.09 -11.67 10.00
CA VAL A 88 10.46 -11.08 8.69
C VAL A 88 11.88 -11.46 8.26
N ASP A 89 12.72 -11.91 9.20
CA ASP A 89 14.10 -12.37 8.94
C ASP A 89 14.15 -13.88 8.64
N GLU A 90 12.98 -14.53 8.48
CA GLU A 90 12.92 -15.93 8.08
C GLU A 90 13.45 -16.09 6.66
N LYS A 91 14.29 -17.12 6.46
CA LYS A 91 14.93 -17.40 5.17
C LYS A 91 13.91 -17.94 4.17
N ILE A 92 13.91 -17.40 2.96
CA ILE A 92 12.99 -17.82 1.88
C ILE A 92 13.24 -19.27 1.44
N ALA A 93 14.44 -19.81 1.65
CA ALA A 93 14.77 -21.20 1.34
C ALA A 93 13.87 -22.21 2.08
N LYS A 94 13.20 -21.84 3.16
CA LYS A 94 12.15 -22.63 3.81
C LYS A 94 10.98 -22.92 2.87
N TYR A 95 10.63 -21.95 2.03
CA TYR A 95 9.51 -22.01 1.08
C TYR A 95 9.94 -22.44 -0.32
N PHE A 96 11.22 -22.30 -0.63
CA PHE A 96 11.85 -22.66 -1.90
C PHE A 96 13.04 -23.60 -1.66
N PRO A 97 12.79 -24.90 -1.34
CA PRO A 97 13.86 -25.83 -0.91
C PRO A 97 14.98 -25.99 -1.93
N LYS A 98 14.68 -25.82 -3.23
CA LYS A 98 15.68 -25.88 -4.31
C LYS A 98 16.84 -24.89 -4.12
N LEU A 99 16.63 -23.79 -3.37
CA LEU A 99 17.70 -22.82 -3.10
C LEU A 99 18.84 -23.40 -2.23
N LYS A 100 18.60 -24.47 -1.47
CA LYS A 100 19.62 -25.13 -0.68
C LYS A 100 20.65 -25.84 -1.57
N ASP A 101 20.22 -26.25 -2.76
CA ASP A 101 21.03 -26.97 -3.74
C ASP A 101 21.60 -26.02 -4.82
N ASP A 102 21.27 -24.71 -4.78
CA ASP A 102 21.81 -23.72 -5.71
C ASP A 102 23.33 -23.62 -5.58
N THR A 103 24.01 -23.41 -6.70
CA THR A 103 25.46 -23.23 -6.75
C THR A 103 25.90 -21.97 -6.01
N ASP A 104 25.08 -20.89 -6.07
CA ASP A 104 25.30 -19.68 -5.30
C ASP A 104 24.67 -19.82 -3.90
N LYS A 105 25.49 -20.19 -2.94
CA LYS A 105 25.03 -20.46 -1.55
C LYS A 105 24.45 -19.23 -0.85
N ARG A 106 24.67 -18.01 -1.33
CA ARG A 106 24.08 -16.80 -0.78
C ARG A 106 22.55 -16.78 -0.91
N LYS A 107 21.99 -17.41 -1.94
CA LYS A 107 20.54 -17.47 -2.18
C LYS A 107 19.78 -18.16 -1.04
N GLN A 108 20.38 -19.16 -0.37
CA GLN A 108 19.73 -19.85 0.74
C GLN A 108 19.56 -18.96 1.98
N ASP A 109 20.32 -17.90 2.08
CA ASP A 109 20.34 -16.99 3.22
C ASP A 109 19.44 -15.76 3.04
N ILE A 110 18.90 -15.55 1.83
CA ILE A 110 17.96 -14.44 1.55
C ILE A 110 16.76 -14.54 2.49
N THR A 111 16.40 -13.39 3.06
CA THR A 111 15.27 -13.26 4.01
C THR A 111 14.05 -12.60 3.36
N ILE A 112 12.89 -12.76 3.99
CA ILE A 112 11.65 -12.04 3.61
C ILE A 112 11.89 -10.52 3.70
N ARG A 113 12.64 -10.03 4.73
CA ARG A 113 13.01 -8.62 4.89
C ARG A 113 13.72 -8.06 3.67
N GLU A 114 14.68 -8.80 3.14
CA GLU A 114 15.45 -8.34 1.98
C GLU A 114 14.60 -8.23 0.72
N ILE A 115 13.64 -9.13 0.54
CA ILE A 115 12.64 -9.00 -0.54
C ILE A 115 11.78 -7.73 -0.30
N MET A 116 11.25 -7.57 0.90
CA MET A 116 10.39 -6.43 1.24
C MET A 116 11.11 -5.10 1.17
N ASN A 117 12.42 -5.09 1.35
CA ASN A 117 13.27 -3.92 1.25
C ASN A 117 13.80 -3.68 -0.17
N GLN A 118 13.44 -4.50 -1.15
CA GLN A 118 13.98 -4.42 -2.52
C GLN A 118 15.51 -4.56 -2.57
N ALA A 119 16.06 -5.36 -1.66
CA ALA A 119 17.49 -5.56 -1.50
C ALA A 119 17.88 -7.05 -1.44
N SER A 120 17.06 -7.92 -2.01
CA SER A 120 17.31 -9.37 -1.99
C SER A 120 18.51 -9.82 -2.82
N GLY A 121 18.99 -8.98 -3.71
CA GLY A 121 20.01 -9.36 -4.69
C GLY A 121 19.52 -10.29 -5.81
N LEU A 122 18.25 -10.73 -5.76
CA LEU A 122 17.65 -11.53 -6.82
C LEU A 122 17.54 -10.71 -8.12
N TRP A 123 17.44 -11.45 -9.21
CA TRP A 123 17.19 -10.85 -10.52
C TRP A 123 15.99 -9.90 -10.50
N HIS A 124 16.08 -8.84 -11.25
CA HIS A 124 15.00 -7.88 -11.45
C HIS A 124 14.77 -7.65 -12.94
N GLU A 125 13.52 -7.39 -13.28
CA GLU A 125 13.15 -6.99 -14.63
C GLU A 125 13.52 -5.54 -14.89
N ASP A 126 13.92 -5.24 -16.11
CA ASP A 126 14.07 -3.90 -16.65
C ASP A 126 13.02 -3.61 -17.73
N THR A 127 13.05 -2.41 -18.31
CA THR A 127 12.09 -2.01 -19.35
C THR A 127 12.14 -2.88 -20.60
N LYS A 128 13.27 -3.55 -20.88
CA LYS A 128 13.45 -4.38 -22.07
C LYS A 128 12.86 -5.77 -21.88
N ASN A 129 12.99 -6.34 -20.68
CA ASN A 129 12.58 -7.72 -20.40
C ASN A 129 11.27 -7.83 -19.60
N LEU A 130 10.68 -6.69 -19.15
CA LEU A 130 9.43 -6.68 -18.40
C LEU A 130 8.29 -7.42 -19.14
N ARG A 131 8.13 -7.17 -20.44
CA ARG A 131 7.09 -7.84 -21.22
C ARG A 131 7.29 -9.35 -21.27
N GLN A 132 8.54 -9.80 -21.40
CA GLN A 132 8.88 -11.21 -21.39
C GLN A 132 8.57 -11.82 -20.02
N TYR A 133 8.93 -11.14 -18.93
CA TYR A 133 8.65 -11.59 -17.58
C TYR A 133 7.12 -11.76 -17.33
N LEU A 134 6.31 -10.82 -17.81
CA LEU A 134 4.86 -10.84 -17.64
C LEU A 134 4.17 -12.08 -18.22
N ILE A 135 4.72 -12.68 -19.27
CA ILE A 135 4.13 -13.85 -19.94
C ILE A 135 4.80 -15.18 -19.58
N LEU A 136 5.74 -15.19 -18.61
CA LEU A 136 6.37 -16.41 -18.14
C LEU A 136 5.35 -17.30 -17.44
N LEU A 137 5.31 -18.58 -17.83
CA LEU A 137 4.42 -19.58 -17.20
C LEU A 137 4.78 -19.83 -15.74
N ASN A 138 6.02 -19.62 -15.36
CA ASN A 138 6.51 -19.86 -14.00
C ASN A 138 7.45 -18.73 -13.54
N PRO A 139 6.90 -17.50 -13.33
CA PRO A 139 7.70 -16.32 -12.99
C PRO A 139 8.46 -16.48 -11.67
N SER A 140 7.89 -17.19 -10.69
CA SER A 140 8.55 -17.42 -9.40
C SER A 140 9.79 -18.31 -9.53
N ASP A 141 9.70 -19.43 -10.23
CA ASP A 141 10.87 -20.29 -10.46
C ASP A 141 11.92 -19.57 -11.32
N TYR A 142 11.48 -18.80 -12.31
CA TYR A 142 12.38 -18.04 -13.17
C TYR A 142 13.31 -17.12 -12.36
N VAL A 143 12.75 -16.27 -11.50
CA VAL A 143 13.55 -15.31 -10.71
C VAL A 143 14.53 -16.03 -9.77
N LEU A 144 14.14 -17.13 -9.20
CA LEU A 144 14.99 -17.91 -8.29
C LEU A 144 16.15 -18.62 -9.00
N GLN A 145 15.98 -18.97 -10.28
CA GLN A 145 17.00 -19.63 -11.09
C GLN A 145 18.04 -18.64 -11.66
N GLN A 146 17.72 -17.34 -11.77
CA GLN A 146 18.66 -16.36 -12.32
C GLN A 146 19.85 -16.14 -11.36
N PRO A 147 21.03 -15.77 -11.87
CA PRO A 147 22.14 -15.30 -11.04
C PRO A 147 21.75 -14.13 -10.14
N LEU A 148 22.38 -14.02 -8.97
CA LEU A 148 22.26 -12.81 -8.15
C LEU A 148 22.87 -11.61 -8.90
N VAL A 149 22.18 -10.47 -8.79
CA VAL A 149 22.66 -9.18 -9.38
C VAL A 149 23.45 -8.35 -8.38
N SER A 150 23.33 -8.67 -7.08
CA SER A 150 24.08 -8.04 -6.00
C SER A 150 24.15 -8.95 -4.77
N GLU A 151 24.97 -8.57 -3.80
CA GLU A 151 24.98 -9.21 -2.48
C GLU A 151 23.66 -8.95 -1.76
N PRO A 152 22.97 -9.98 -1.22
CA PRO A 152 21.74 -9.81 -0.44
C PRO A 152 21.93 -8.80 0.70
N GLY A 153 20.93 -7.93 0.89
CA GLY A 153 20.92 -6.90 1.93
C GLY A 153 21.80 -5.68 1.65
N LYS A 154 22.49 -5.57 0.52
CA LYS A 154 23.47 -4.49 0.26
C LYS A 154 22.98 -3.39 -0.66
N VAL A 155 22.26 -3.74 -1.71
CA VAL A 155 21.91 -2.79 -2.76
C VAL A 155 20.41 -2.80 -3.01
N PHE A 156 19.81 -1.62 -3.10
CA PHE A 156 18.44 -1.45 -3.53
C PHE A 156 18.34 -1.66 -5.04
N TYR A 157 17.63 -2.71 -5.43
CA TYR A 157 17.19 -2.94 -6.81
C TYR A 157 15.69 -3.26 -6.80
N TYR A 158 14.91 -2.33 -7.34
CA TYR A 158 13.46 -2.53 -7.41
C TYR A 158 13.14 -3.73 -8.31
N SER A 159 12.53 -4.75 -7.74
CA SER A 159 12.22 -6.00 -8.41
C SER A 159 10.76 -6.40 -8.14
N ASN A 160 9.93 -6.32 -9.18
CA ASN A 160 8.59 -6.91 -9.13
C ASN A 160 8.70 -8.43 -9.02
N ALA A 161 9.64 -9.02 -9.76
CA ALA A 161 9.87 -10.46 -9.78
C ALA A 161 10.17 -11.01 -8.38
N ALA A 162 11.09 -10.39 -7.65
CA ALA A 162 11.39 -10.79 -6.27
C ALA A 162 10.19 -10.55 -5.34
N THR A 163 9.49 -9.42 -5.49
CA THR A 163 8.37 -9.08 -4.59
C THR A 163 7.17 -10.00 -4.78
N HIS A 164 6.95 -10.50 -5.99
CA HIS A 164 5.90 -11.50 -6.24
C HIS A 164 6.07 -12.74 -5.34
N LEU A 165 7.29 -13.13 -5.01
CA LEU A 165 7.56 -14.25 -4.10
C LEU A 165 6.90 -14.11 -2.72
N LEU A 166 6.57 -12.90 -2.27
CA LEU A 166 5.86 -12.69 -1.00
C LEU A 166 4.48 -13.34 -1.01
N SER A 167 3.77 -13.30 -2.14
CA SER A 167 2.47 -13.97 -2.29
C SER A 167 2.62 -15.50 -2.30
N VAL A 168 3.66 -16.01 -2.94
CA VAL A 168 4.00 -17.44 -2.94
C VAL A 168 4.35 -17.91 -1.52
N ILE A 169 5.19 -17.14 -0.81
CA ILE A 169 5.58 -17.41 0.58
C ILE A 169 4.35 -17.42 1.48
N LEU A 170 3.49 -16.40 1.39
CA LEU A 170 2.28 -16.32 2.19
C LEU A 170 1.38 -17.52 1.96
N THR A 171 1.14 -17.88 0.71
CA THR A 171 0.30 -19.05 0.37
C THR A 171 0.90 -20.36 0.90
N LYS A 172 2.21 -20.56 0.75
CA LYS A 172 2.90 -21.77 1.26
C LYS A 172 2.95 -21.82 2.78
N ALA A 173 3.11 -20.68 3.44
CA ALA A 173 3.16 -20.60 4.90
C ALA A 173 1.80 -20.86 5.55
N THR A 174 0.73 -20.37 4.94
CA THR A 174 -0.62 -20.37 5.53
C THR A 174 -1.48 -21.52 5.03
N GLY A 175 -1.16 -22.11 3.88
CA GLY A 175 -2.02 -23.04 3.14
C GLY A 175 -3.24 -22.38 2.50
N MET A 176 -3.35 -21.04 2.55
CA MET A 176 -4.46 -20.27 1.99
C MET A 176 -3.97 -19.44 0.79
N PRO A 177 -4.73 -19.34 -0.31
CA PRO A 177 -4.47 -18.36 -1.36
C PRO A 177 -4.42 -16.95 -0.80
N THR A 178 -3.55 -16.10 -1.36
CA THR A 178 -3.31 -14.74 -0.83
C THR A 178 -4.58 -13.90 -0.70
N LEU A 179 -5.51 -13.96 -1.67
CA LEU A 179 -6.78 -13.24 -1.60
C LEU A 179 -7.64 -13.74 -0.44
N GLU A 180 -7.77 -15.05 -0.28
CA GLU A 180 -8.55 -15.65 0.83
C GLU A 180 -7.98 -15.24 2.20
N PHE A 181 -6.66 -15.25 2.33
CA PHE A 181 -5.99 -14.78 3.54
C PHE A 181 -6.26 -13.29 3.77
N ALA A 182 -6.20 -12.48 2.72
CA ALA A 182 -6.46 -11.05 2.79
C ALA A 182 -7.92 -10.76 3.16
N GLU A 183 -8.88 -11.42 2.54
CA GLU A 183 -10.32 -11.29 2.86
C GLU A 183 -10.58 -11.63 4.32
N LYS A 184 -10.01 -12.71 4.81
CA LYS A 184 -10.20 -13.18 6.19
C LYS A 184 -9.60 -12.25 7.25
N TYR A 185 -8.39 -11.75 7.01
CA TYR A 185 -7.59 -11.14 8.06
C TYR A 185 -7.30 -9.64 7.86
N LEU A 186 -7.53 -9.09 6.68
CA LEU A 186 -7.33 -7.68 6.38
C LEU A 186 -8.59 -7.02 5.81
N PHE A 187 -9.08 -7.47 4.67
CA PHE A 187 -10.18 -6.79 3.97
C PHE A 187 -11.50 -6.89 4.71
N GLY A 188 -11.88 -8.08 5.19
CA GLY A 188 -13.10 -8.26 5.98
C GLY A 188 -13.14 -7.40 7.26
N PRO A 189 -12.09 -7.42 8.11
CA PRO A 189 -12.00 -6.52 9.26
C PRO A 189 -12.06 -5.03 8.93
N LEU A 190 -11.66 -4.61 7.72
CA LEU A 190 -11.75 -3.23 7.21
C LEU A 190 -13.07 -2.93 6.52
N ASP A 191 -13.99 -3.89 6.42
CA ASP A 191 -15.21 -3.76 5.63
C ASP A 191 -14.92 -3.36 4.17
N ILE A 192 -13.95 -4.03 3.56
CA ILE A 192 -13.62 -3.96 2.14
C ILE A 192 -14.24 -5.18 1.46
N GLN A 193 -15.29 -4.97 0.67
CA GLN A 193 -16.13 -6.04 0.14
C GLN A 193 -15.90 -6.32 -1.36
N HIS A 194 -15.47 -5.31 -2.11
CA HIS A 194 -15.27 -5.41 -3.54
C HIS A 194 -13.78 -5.33 -3.84
N VAL A 195 -13.18 -6.48 -4.18
CA VAL A 195 -11.75 -6.60 -4.47
C VAL A 195 -11.58 -7.44 -5.72
N HIS A 196 -10.80 -6.95 -6.67
CA HIS A 196 -10.25 -7.79 -7.72
C HIS A 196 -8.76 -7.94 -7.49
N TRP A 197 -8.26 -9.18 -7.52
CA TRP A 197 -6.84 -9.45 -7.42
C TRP A 197 -6.48 -10.55 -8.42
N TYR A 198 -5.64 -10.22 -9.35
CA TYR A 198 -5.32 -11.14 -10.44
C TYR A 198 -4.16 -12.07 -10.05
N LYS A 199 -4.17 -13.26 -10.65
CA LYS A 199 -3.08 -14.22 -10.52
C LYS A 199 -2.05 -14.03 -11.63
N MET A 200 -0.80 -14.31 -11.32
CA MET A 200 0.23 -14.52 -12.31
C MET A 200 0.13 -15.95 -12.88
N PHE A 201 0.89 -16.25 -13.93
CA PHE A 201 0.79 -17.51 -14.65
C PHE A 201 1.25 -18.74 -13.84
N ASP A 202 1.99 -18.55 -12.74
CA ASP A 202 2.32 -19.62 -11.79
C ASP A 202 1.16 -19.98 -10.85
N GLY A 203 -0.01 -19.34 -11.02
CA GLY A 203 -1.22 -19.62 -10.27
C GLY A 203 -1.33 -18.89 -8.93
N TYR A 204 -0.31 -18.18 -8.48
CA TYR A 204 -0.35 -17.37 -7.28
C TYR A 204 -0.91 -15.96 -7.58
N TYR A 205 -1.58 -15.35 -6.61
CA TYR A 205 -2.01 -13.95 -6.72
C TYR A 205 -0.80 -13.03 -6.84
N ASP A 206 -0.92 -12.00 -7.64
CA ASP A 206 0.18 -11.06 -7.86
C ASP A 206 0.60 -10.35 -6.58
N GLY A 207 1.82 -10.58 -6.12
CA GLY A 207 2.40 -9.95 -4.94
C GLY A 207 3.12 -8.64 -5.22
N CYS A 208 3.23 -8.22 -6.49
CA CYS A 208 4.10 -7.13 -6.89
C CYS A 208 3.38 -5.91 -7.50
N GLY A 209 2.17 -6.09 -8.04
CA GLY A 209 1.38 -5.03 -8.65
C GLY A 209 1.53 -4.90 -10.16
N LEU A 210 2.05 -5.89 -10.85
CA LEU A 210 2.05 -5.94 -12.32
C LEU A 210 0.66 -6.28 -12.86
N TYR A 211 -0.04 -7.21 -12.21
CA TYR A 211 -1.45 -7.53 -12.43
C TYR A 211 -2.35 -6.92 -11.35
N SER A 212 -1.77 -6.55 -10.20
CA SER A 212 -2.31 -5.70 -9.15
C SER A 212 -3.51 -6.25 -8.36
N VAL A 213 -3.70 -5.68 -7.17
CA VAL A 213 -4.98 -5.64 -6.47
C VAL A 213 -5.74 -4.39 -6.88
N GLU A 214 -7.04 -4.53 -7.15
CA GLU A 214 -7.93 -3.42 -7.45
C GLU A 214 -8.81 -3.13 -6.24
N LEU A 215 -8.77 -1.87 -5.81
CA LEU A 215 -9.50 -1.34 -4.65
C LEU A 215 -10.07 0.04 -5.00
N THR A 216 -11.11 0.48 -4.29
CA THR A 216 -11.57 1.85 -4.36
C THR A 216 -10.59 2.81 -3.66
N THR A 217 -10.65 4.10 -3.97
CA THR A 217 -9.83 5.12 -3.28
C THR A 217 -10.15 5.19 -1.78
N GLU A 218 -11.40 4.95 -1.40
CA GLU A 218 -11.79 4.91 0.01
C GLU A 218 -11.24 3.67 0.73
N ASP A 219 -11.18 2.52 0.06
CA ASP A 219 -10.58 1.31 0.65
C ASP A 219 -9.08 1.49 0.89
N MET A 220 -8.37 2.17 -0.01
CA MET A 220 -6.99 2.58 0.23
C MET A 220 -6.88 3.50 1.46
N THR A 221 -7.85 4.39 1.68
CA THR A 221 -7.90 5.25 2.87
C THR A 221 -8.12 4.43 4.15
N LYS A 222 -8.92 3.36 4.11
CA LYS A 222 -9.06 2.41 5.23
C LYS A 222 -7.73 1.71 5.55
N ILE A 223 -6.99 1.29 4.52
CA ILE A 223 -5.64 0.71 4.67
C ILE A 223 -4.70 1.74 5.32
N GLY A 224 -4.68 2.99 4.84
CA GLY A 224 -3.91 4.07 5.46
C GLY A 224 -4.29 4.32 6.93
N THR A 225 -5.55 4.11 7.28
CA THR A 225 -6.05 4.24 8.66
C THR A 225 -5.39 3.25 9.61
N LEU A 226 -5.07 2.03 9.17
CA LEU A 226 -4.33 1.07 9.97
C LEU A 226 -2.95 1.59 10.40
N LEU A 227 -2.21 2.21 9.47
CA LEU A 227 -0.90 2.77 9.78
C LEU A 227 -1.05 3.95 10.76
N LEU A 228 -2.01 4.82 10.53
CA LEU A 228 -2.28 5.98 11.40
C LEU A 228 -2.70 5.57 12.81
N HIS A 229 -3.51 4.52 12.93
CA HIS A 229 -4.05 4.02 14.19
C HIS A 229 -3.27 2.82 14.75
N LYS A 230 -2.00 2.65 14.35
CA LYS A 230 -1.09 1.63 14.91
C LYS A 230 -1.63 0.21 14.78
N GLY A 231 -2.31 -0.10 13.66
CA GLY A 231 -2.86 -1.42 13.35
C GLY A 231 -4.29 -1.67 13.82
N TYR A 232 -4.95 -0.66 14.38
CA TYR A 232 -6.35 -0.76 14.83
C TYR A 232 -7.32 -0.15 13.82
N TYR A 233 -8.46 -0.80 13.67
CA TYR A 233 -9.61 -0.31 12.91
C TYR A 233 -10.89 -0.64 13.68
N ASN A 234 -11.77 0.37 13.89
CA ASN A 234 -12.99 0.22 14.67
C ASN A 234 -12.76 -0.51 16.03
N HIS A 235 -11.73 -0.10 16.77
CA HIS A 235 -11.31 -0.65 18.06
C HIS A 235 -10.83 -2.11 18.03
N LYS A 236 -10.72 -2.74 16.85
CA LYS A 236 -10.18 -4.10 16.68
C LYS A 236 -8.73 -4.04 16.20
N SER A 237 -7.87 -4.89 16.76
CA SER A 237 -6.52 -5.09 16.24
C SER A 237 -6.62 -5.91 14.94
N VAL A 238 -6.16 -5.35 13.84
CA VAL A 238 -6.15 -5.98 12.51
C VAL A 238 -4.72 -6.34 12.11
N VAL A 239 -3.79 -5.39 12.29
CA VAL A 239 -2.36 -5.60 12.05
C VAL A 239 -1.61 -5.38 13.35
N PRO A 240 -0.60 -6.20 13.71
CA PRO A 240 0.12 -6.03 14.96
C PRO A 240 0.74 -4.65 15.10
N LYS A 241 0.53 -4.02 16.26
CA LYS A 241 1.09 -2.69 16.56
C LYS A 241 2.61 -2.65 16.36
N LYS A 242 3.31 -3.73 16.72
CA LYS A 242 4.77 -3.86 16.56
C LYS A 242 5.16 -3.79 15.08
N TRP A 243 4.40 -4.45 14.21
CA TRP A 243 4.64 -4.44 12.76
C TRP A 243 4.42 -3.05 12.16
N ILE A 244 3.32 -2.38 12.53
CA ILE A 244 3.08 -1.00 12.08
C ILE A 244 4.18 -0.04 12.56
N ALA A 245 4.68 -0.23 13.80
CA ALA A 245 5.77 0.59 14.32
C ALA A 245 7.05 0.39 13.49
N GLU A 246 7.34 -0.82 13.07
CA GLU A 246 8.49 -1.14 12.21
C GLU A 246 8.33 -0.57 10.80
N ILE A 247 7.12 -0.62 10.23
CA ILE A 247 6.83 0.04 8.95
C ILE A 247 7.07 1.56 9.05
N ILE A 248 6.56 2.23 10.09
CA ILE A 248 6.63 3.70 10.21
C ILE A 248 8.05 4.20 10.55
N LYS A 249 8.81 3.42 11.32
CA LYS A 249 10.19 3.73 11.72
C LYS A 249 11.09 2.53 11.47
N PRO A 250 11.41 2.25 10.21
CA PRO A 250 12.24 1.10 9.88
C PRO A 250 13.68 1.30 10.41
N THR A 251 14.30 0.22 10.86
CA THR A 251 15.71 0.20 11.25
C THR A 251 16.65 0.11 10.07
N ILE A 252 16.17 -0.46 8.96
CA ILE A 252 16.91 -0.62 7.69
C ILE A 252 16.06 -0.01 6.60
N PHE A 253 16.64 0.90 5.82
CA PHE A 253 15.98 1.55 4.68
C PHE A 253 16.99 1.88 3.59
N TYR A 254 16.48 2.10 2.38
CA TYR A 254 17.29 2.39 1.19
C TYR A 254 16.78 3.65 0.50
N LYS A 255 17.68 4.43 -0.11
CA LYS A 255 17.28 5.57 -0.95
C LYS A 255 16.61 5.09 -2.22
N THR A 256 15.57 5.80 -2.68
CA THR A 256 14.89 5.52 -3.94
C THR A 256 15.10 6.66 -4.94
N PRO A 257 15.16 6.37 -6.25
CA PRO A 257 15.34 7.39 -7.27
C PRO A 257 14.02 8.06 -7.72
N TRP A 258 12.88 7.69 -7.14
CA TRP A 258 11.54 8.20 -7.51
C TRP A 258 10.67 8.46 -6.28
N GLY A 259 9.44 8.98 -6.53
CA GLY A 259 8.51 9.42 -5.49
C GLY A 259 8.78 10.87 -5.06
N PHE A 260 8.49 11.19 -3.82
CA PHE A 260 8.87 12.50 -3.25
C PHE A 260 10.39 12.62 -3.13
N ASP A 261 10.92 13.83 -3.32
CA ASP A 261 12.37 14.07 -3.24
C ASP A 261 12.93 13.65 -1.88
N GLY A 262 14.06 12.95 -1.92
CA GLY A 262 14.70 12.39 -0.73
C GLY A 262 14.01 11.17 -0.12
N SER A 263 13.08 10.54 -0.83
CA SER A 263 12.40 9.34 -0.34
C SER A 263 13.36 8.19 -0.07
N THR A 264 13.02 7.44 0.97
CA THR A 264 13.64 6.14 1.28
C THR A 264 12.57 5.04 1.24
N TYR A 265 13.01 3.78 1.20
CA TYR A 265 12.13 2.62 1.07
C TYR A 265 12.48 1.56 2.11
N ALA A 266 11.47 1.02 2.76
CA ALA A 266 11.59 -0.13 3.65
C ALA A 266 10.26 -0.86 3.77
N LEU A 267 10.30 -2.18 3.88
CA LEU A 267 9.14 -3.04 4.16
C LEU A 267 7.94 -2.76 3.24
N CYS A 268 8.20 -2.52 1.95
CA CYS A 268 7.20 -2.21 0.91
C CYS A 268 6.48 -0.86 1.11
N PHE A 269 7.06 0.07 1.84
CA PHE A 269 6.60 1.44 1.99
C PHE A 269 7.72 2.44 1.71
N TYR A 270 7.30 3.63 1.29
CA TYR A 270 8.16 4.79 1.11
C TYR A 270 8.08 5.72 2.31
N HIS A 271 9.17 6.43 2.58
CA HIS A 271 9.27 7.39 3.68
C HIS A 271 9.93 8.66 3.18
N PHE A 272 9.42 9.79 3.59
CA PHE A 272 10.02 11.10 3.29
C PHE A 272 9.70 12.11 4.38
N ASN A 273 10.37 13.26 4.31
CA ASN A 273 10.12 14.37 5.21
C ASN A 273 9.66 15.57 4.37
N TYR A 274 8.46 16.06 4.63
CA TYR A 274 7.93 17.22 3.97
C TYR A 274 7.84 18.39 4.93
N ASN A 275 8.66 19.43 4.73
CA ASN A 275 8.71 20.62 5.59
C ASN A 275 8.86 20.25 7.10
N GLY A 276 9.75 19.34 7.43
CA GLY A 276 9.99 18.87 8.80
C GLY A 276 8.98 17.84 9.32
N THR A 277 7.98 17.44 8.52
CA THR A 277 6.95 16.46 8.90
C THR A 277 7.28 15.09 8.30
N PRO A 278 7.60 14.08 9.12
CA PRO A 278 7.80 12.71 8.64
C PRO A 278 6.49 12.11 8.14
N MET A 279 6.57 11.41 7.01
CA MET A 279 5.44 10.74 6.34
C MET A 279 5.84 9.36 5.88
N THR A 280 4.85 8.47 5.82
CA THR A 280 4.95 7.14 5.21
C THR A 280 3.92 7.06 4.09
N TYR A 281 4.28 6.45 2.96
CA TYR A 281 3.33 6.32 1.86
C TYR A 281 3.51 5.04 1.05
N GLY A 282 2.41 4.58 0.46
CA GLY A 282 2.40 3.59 -0.59
C GLY A 282 2.33 4.30 -1.95
N LEU A 283 3.01 3.75 -2.95
CA LEU A 283 3.08 4.30 -4.29
C LEU A 283 2.85 3.19 -5.32
N GLY A 284 1.93 3.45 -6.25
CA GLY A 284 1.74 2.69 -7.48
C GLY A 284 2.02 3.54 -8.69
N TRP A 285 2.58 2.93 -9.73
CA TRP A 285 2.91 3.60 -10.98
C TRP A 285 1.72 4.36 -11.56
N GLY A 286 1.98 5.54 -12.09
CA GLY A 286 0.94 6.40 -12.65
C GLY A 286 0.18 7.23 -11.60
N GLY A 287 0.69 7.35 -10.36
CA GLY A 287 0.11 8.26 -9.37
C GLY A 287 -0.93 7.60 -8.45
N GLN A 288 -0.83 6.30 -8.22
CA GLN A 288 -1.61 5.64 -7.19
C GLN A 288 -0.93 5.88 -5.84
N HIS A 289 -1.52 6.68 -4.96
CA HIS A 289 -0.91 7.06 -3.69
C HIS A 289 -1.83 6.81 -2.50
N VAL A 290 -1.24 6.39 -1.40
CA VAL A 290 -1.80 6.51 -0.06
C VAL A 290 -0.74 7.12 0.84
N VAL A 291 -0.92 8.39 1.23
CA VAL A 291 0.04 9.14 2.05
C VAL A 291 -0.49 9.26 3.47
N ILE A 292 0.28 8.80 4.44
CA ILE A 292 -0.04 8.83 5.87
C ILE A 292 0.78 9.92 6.54
N ILE A 293 0.10 10.87 7.20
CA ILE A 293 0.69 12.03 7.86
C ILE A 293 0.33 12.02 9.35
N PRO A 294 1.08 11.31 10.20
CA PRO A 294 0.73 11.11 11.60
C PRO A 294 0.59 12.42 12.39
N ALA A 295 1.48 13.39 12.16
CA ALA A 295 1.45 14.69 12.84
C ALA A 295 0.17 15.49 12.56
N LYS A 296 -0.46 15.30 11.41
CA LYS A 296 -1.73 15.90 11.00
C LYS A 296 -2.93 15.00 11.22
N LYS A 297 -2.74 13.79 11.73
CA LYS A 297 -3.76 12.73 11.80
C LYS A 297 -4.53 12.60 10.49
N ALA A 298 -3.82 12.63 9.37
CA ALA A 298 -4.39 12.70 8.04
C ALA A 298 -3.90 11.56 7.13
N ILE A 299 -4.75 11.21 6.17
CA ILE A 299 -4.48 10.28 5.08
C ILE A 299 -4.94 10.95 3.80
N ILE A 300 -4.12 10.87 2.75
CA ILE A 300 -4.46 11.33 1.41
C ILE A 300 -4.35 10.13 0.49
N SER A 301 -5.47 9.73 -0.13
CA SER A 301 -5.51 8.66 -1.12
C SER A 301 -5.87 9.25 -2.48
N VAL A 302 -5.13 8.82 -3.51
CA VAL A 302 -5.28 9.32 -4.88
C VAL A 302 -5.20 8.17 -5.86
N ASN A 303 -6.06 8.20 -6.88
CA ASN A 303 -5.94 7.36 -8.06
C ASN A 303 -5.87 8.24 -9.31
N GLU A 304 -4.92 7.93 -10.16
CA GLU A 304 -4.66 8.59 -11.43
C GLU A 304 -4.58 7.57 -12.57
N SER A 305 -4.44 8.07 -13.79
CA SER A 305 -4.34 7.24 -14.99
C SER A 305 -3.05 6.42 -15.01
N ILE A 306 -3.20 5.13 -15.28
CA ILE A 306 -2.07 4.21 -15.53
C ILE A 306 -1.76 4.04 -17.03
N ASP A 307 -2.28 4.90 -17.90
CA ASP A 307 -1.89 4.90 -19.31
C ASP A 307 -0.40 5.19 -19.46
N GLY A 308 0.32 4.26 -20.09
CA GLY A 308 1.77 4.27 -20.22
C GLY A 308 2.36 5.57 -20.78
N ALA A 309 1.64 6.23 -21.68
CA ALA A 309 2.08 7.50 -22.26
C ALA A 309 1.99 8.69 -21.28
N THR A 310 1.20 8.58 -20.22
CA THR A 310 0.85 9.69 -19.34
C THR A 310 1.15 9.46 -17.85
N ALA A 311 1.47 8.24 -17.47
CA ALA A 311 1.64 7.83 -16.07
C ALA A 311 2.65 8.70 -15.28
N THR A 312 3.85 8.96 -15.85
CA THR A 312 4.85 9.83 -15.20
C THR A 312 4.34 11.26 -15.01
N LYS A 313 3.54 11.77 -15.97
CA LYS A 313 2.93 13.08 -15.89
C LYS A 313 1.84 13.12 -14.81
N ALA A 314 1.06 12.04 -14.68
CA ALA A 314 0.06 11.92 -13.65
C ALA A 314 0.69 11.96 -12.25
N GLU A 315 1.67 11.10 -11.98
CA GLU A 315 2.41 11.10 -10.72
C GLU A 315 3.00 12.47 -10.39
N GLY A 316 3.65 13.11 -11.35
CA GLY A 316 4.20 14.47 -11.19
C GLY A 316 3.13 15.53 -10.88
N LEU A 317 1.90 15.37 -11.38
CA LEU A 317 0.79 16.26 -11.08
C LEU A 317 0.43 16.18 -9.59
N PHE A 318 0.25 14.97 -9.08
CA PHE A 318 -0.05 14.79 -7.66
C PHE A 318 1.08 15.33 -6.78
N LEU A 319 2.30 14.87 -6.96
CA LEU A 319 3.43 15.21 -6.10
C LEU A 319 3.71 16.72 -6.04
N ASN A 320 3.66 17.39 -7.19
CA ASN A 320 4.14 18.78 -7.30
C ASN A 320 3.03 19.84 -7.25
N LYS A 321 1.75 19.45 -7.42
CA LYS A 321 0.64 20.39 -7.51
C LYS A 321 -0.48 20.10 -6.52
N ILE A 322 -1.00 18.88 -6.49
CA ILE A 322 -2.18 18.53 -5.70
C ILE A 322 -1.81 18.33 -4.23
N PHE A 323 -0.76 17.56 -3.96
CA PHE A 323 -0.33 17.28 -2.58
C PHE A 323 -0.01 18.55 -1.78
N PRO A 324 0.77 19.53 -2.27
CA PRO A 324 1.02 20.78 -1.55
C PRO A 324 -0.25 21.56 -1.18
N LEU A 325 -1.24 21.61 -2.09
CA LEU A 325 -2.52 22.28 -1.84
C LEU A 325 -3.31 21.62 -0.72
N ILE A 326 -3.35 20.28 -0.73
CA ILE A 326 -4.02 19.50 0.33
C ILE A 326 -3.29 19.71 1.65
N TYR A 327 -1.96 19.56 1.65
CA TYR A 327 -1.14 19.62 2.86
C TYR A 327 -1.28 20.97 3.60
N GLN A 328 -1.34 22.07 2.87
CA GLN A 328 -1.51 23.42 3.45
C GLN A 328 -2.85 23.59 4.17
N GLN A 329 -3.89 22.86 3.81
CA GLN A 329 -5.21 22.93 4.42
C GLN A 329 -5.40 21.96 5.59
N LEU A 330 -4.48 21.00 5.78
CA LEU A 330 -4.52 20.08 6.92
C LEU A 330 -4.16 20.84 8.22
N LYS A 331 -5.01 20.66 9.22
CA LYS A 331 -4.86 21.30 10.55
C LYS A 331 -3.88 20.54 11.44
#